data_4665c979b848dc7e7e05ceb90e9ea930
#
_entry.id   4665c979b848dc7e7e05ceb90e9ea930
#
_cell.length_a   1.000
_cell.length_b   1.000
_cell.length_c   1.000
_cell.angle_alpha   90.00
_cell.angle_beta   90.00
_cell.angle_gamma   90.00
#
_symmetry.space_group_name_H-M   'P 1'
#
loop_
_entity.id
_entity.type
_entity.pdbx_description
1 polymer ?
#
loop_
_entity_poly.entity_id
_entity_poly.type
_entity_poly.pdbx_seq_one_letter_code
_entity_poly.pdbx_strand_id
1 'polypeptide(L)'
;TIPRNRAYVSNFLARLGLNEKDTKGIIDICQGLSLNDCYWIVQENCKDKFADKNLYTNSFNTNIASIAFTGYGSYTRSSFRSSPEFTTNGMLAKSWRRIKGKVLLYKSGTEGFANSGLEPYSEYYASQVAKTMELHYVEYGLSKWKGKLCSTCELFTSLDKSFIPIGRLVKTGGIEAVRSYYQSLGENFYQEFIDMLVFDAVILNEDRHFGNFGLLIDNQTNKIIAPAPIFDNGLSLLCYAMEDDFKNFNNYIETRQPASYQDFIAYVKPLMNSRQKEKVRKLLDFHFKNQSKYRLSKNRLKQLEIVIQQRAVSLLD
;
A
#
# COMPACT_ATOMS: atom_id res chain seq x y z
N THR A 1 -9.86 14.29 2.54
CA THR A 1 -11.15 13.64 2.19
C THR A 1 -11.20 12.25 2.77
N ILE A 2 -12.29 11.90 3.46
CA ILE A 2 -12.51 10.52 3.89
C ILE A 2 -12.68 9.64 2.65
N PRO A 3 -11.99 8.50 2.55
CA PRO A 3 -12.15 7.56 1.45
C PRO A 3 -13.51 6.86 1.58
N ARG A 4 -14.46 7.25 0.73
CA ARG A 4 -15.84 6.74 0.75
C ARG A 4 -15.96 5.24 0.42
N ASN A 5 -14.99 4.70 -0.28
CA ASN A 5 -14.97 3.30 -0.72
C ASN A 5 -14.39 2.33 0.33
N ARG A 6 -13.96 2.84 1.48
CA ARG A 6 -13.35 2.01 2.51
C ARG A 6 -14.38 1.14 3.21
N ALA A 7 -14.04 -0.12 3.45
CA ALA A 7 -14.86 -1.01 4.28
C ALA A 7 -15.22 -0.36 5.62
N TYR A 8 -16.47 -0.50 6.01
CA TYR A 8 -17.04 0.01 7.27
C TYR A 8 -17.00 1.52 7.49
N VAL A 9 -16.68 2.35 6.49
CA VAL A 9 -16.62 3.82 6.68
C VAL A 9 -17.97 4.39 7.12
N SER A 10 -19.08 3.96 6.53
CA SER A 10 -20.42 4.40 6.92
C SER A 10 -20.75 4.02 8.36
N ASN A 11 -20.42 2.79 8.77
CA ASN A 11 -20.60 2.32 10.14
C ASN A 11 -19.76 3.12 11.14
N PHE A 12 -18.51 3.40 10.77
CA PHE A 12 -17.59 4.20 11.55
C PHE A 12 -18.11 5.63 11.75
N LEU A 13 -18.54 6.29 10.67
CA LEU A 13 -19.10 7.64 10.76
C LEU A 13 -20.40 7.69 11.54
N ALA A 14 -21.31 6.75 11.31
CA ALA A 14 -22.59 6.67 12.03
C ALA A 14 -22.39 6.55 13.56
N ARG A 15 -21.38 5.79 14.00
CA ARG A 15 -21.02 5.69 15.43
C ARG A 15 -20.53 7.00 16.04
N LEU A 16 -20.07 7.93 15.21
CA LEU A 16 -19.66 9.28 15.62
C LEU A 16 -20.79 10.31 15.50
N GLY A 17 -21.98 9.88 15.08
CA GLY A 17 -23.11 10.77 14.78
C GLY A 17 -22.90 11.58 13.50
N LEU A 18 -22.10 11.08 12.58
CA LEU A 18 -21.74 11.68 11.29
C LEU A 18 -22.25 10.83 10.13
N ASN A 19 -22.27 11.41 8.95
CA ASN A 19 -22.44 10.69 7.69
C ASN A 19 -21.38 11.18 6.66
N GLU A 20 -21.27 10.49 5.55
CA GLU A 20 -20.27 10.77 4.51
C GLU A 20 -20.39 12.16 3.85
N LYS A 21 -21.56 12.82 3.96
CA LYS A 21 -21.81 14.15 3.41
C LYS A 21 -21.48 15.27 4.40
N ASP A 22 -21.36 14.95 5.68
CA ASP A 22 -21.03 15.91 6.74
C ASP A 22 -19.53 16.23 6.76
N THR A 23 -19.06 16.90 5.72
CA THR A 23 -17.65 17.27 5.57
C THR A 23 -17.16 18.17 6.71
N LYS A 24 -18.02 19.09 7.20
CA LYS A 24 -17.67 19.99 8.31
C LYS A 24 -17.50 19.21 9.60
N GLY A 25 -18.49 18.42 10.00
CA GLY A 25 -18.41 17.60 11.21
C GLY A 25 -17.22 16.63 11.20
N ILE A 26 -16.88 16.07 10.02
CA ILE A 26 -15.71 15.23 9.83
C ILE A 26 -14.41 16.01 10.07
N ILE A 27 -14.27 17.21 9.48
CA ILE A 27 -13.07 18.05 9.64
C ILE A 27 -12.96 18.55 11.08
N ASP A 28 -14.04 18.97 11.70
CA ASP A 28 -14.07 19.42 13.10
C ASP A 28 -13.55 18.32 14.06
N ILE A 29 -13.80 17.06 13.70
CA ILE A 29 -13.32 15.92 14.49
C ILE A 29 -11.87 15.55 14.15
N CYS A 30 -11.54 15.31 12.87
CA CYS A 30 -10.24 14.79 12.49
C CYS A 30 -9.16 15.87 12.31
N GLN A 31 -9.55 17.15 12.26
CA GLN A 31 -8.65 18.29 12.04
C GLN A 31 -7.76 18.10 10.80
N GLY A 32 -8.19 17.29 9.83
CA GLY A 32 -7.40 16.95 8.65
C GLY A 32 -6.12 16.15 8.90
N LEU A 33 -5.87 15.73 10.14
CA LEU A 33 -4.65 15.02 10.52
C LEU A 33 -4.52 13.69 9.78
N SER A 34 -3.33 13.42 9.24
CA SER A 34 -3.00 12.20 8.52
C SER A 34 -1.65 11.62 8.94
N LEU A 35 -1.38 10.38 8.53
CA LEU A 35 -0.05 9.78 8.61
C LEU A 35 0.72 9.90 7.28
N ASN A 36 0.21 10.67 6.32
CA ASN A 36 0.90 10.95 5.07
C ASN A 36 1.68 12.27 5.11
N ASP A 37 1.25 13.20 5.97
CA ASP A 37 1.81 14.56 6.05
C ASP A 37 1.66 15.15 7.46
N CYS A 38 2.19 16.36 7.66
CA CYS A 38 2.14 17.12 8.93
C CYS A 38 1.20 18.33 8.88
N TYR A 39 0.26 18.36 7.95
CA TYR A 39 -0.74 19.43 7.88
C TYR A 39 -1.94 19.11 8.77
N TRP A 40 -2.55 20.17 9.30
CA TRP A 40 -3.80 20.08 10.02
C TRP A 40 -4.70 21.29 9.75
N ILE A 41 -5.98 21.16 10.06
CA ILE A 41 -6.98 22.21 9.86
C ILE A 41 -7.62 22.52 11.21
N VAL A 42 -7.47 23.76 11.66
CA VAL A 42 -8.02 24.25 12.93
C VAL A 42 -8.76 25.56 12.70
N GLN A 43 -9.68 25.88 13.61
CA GLN A 43 -10.34 27.18 13.64
C GLN A 43 -9.33 28.27 14.03
N GLU A 44 -9.55 29.50 13.57
CA GLU A 44 -8.64 30.65 13.79
C GLU A 44 -8.31 30.89 15.27
N ASN A 45 -9.28 30.66 16.16
CA ASN A 45 -9.11 30.86 17.60
C ASN A 45 -8.79 29.57 18.36
N CYS A 46 -8.37 28.51 17.66
CA CYS A 46 -8.02 27.23 18.27
C CYS A 46 -6.81 27.38 19.19
N LYS A 47 -6.94 26.89 20.43
CA LYS A 47 -5.85 26.87 21.43
C LYS A 47 -5.03 25.59 21.41
N ASP A 48 -5.46 24.59 20.64
CA ASP A 48 -4.74 23.33 20.50
C ASP A 48 -3.38 23.54 19.85
N LYS A 49 -2.39 22.76 20.28
CA LYS A 49 -1.06 22.74 19.67
C LYS A 49 -0.92 21.47 18.82
N PHE A 50 -0.28 21.59 17.67
CA PHE A 50 -0.03 20.44 16.79
C PHE A 50 0.72 19.32 17.53
N ALA A 51 1.66 19.64 18.42
CA ALA A 51 2.39 18.65 19.21
C ALA A 51 1.48 17.74 20.03
N ASP A 52 0.34 18.25 20.53
CA ASP A 52 -0.60 17.51 21.38
C ASP A 52 -1.63 16.68 20.58
N LYS A 53 -1.71 16.93 19.28
CA LYS A 53 -2.76 16.35 18.40
C LYS A 53 -2.23 15.46 17.26
N ASN A 54 -0.99 15.71 16.79
CA ASN A 54 -0.44 15.00 15.65
C ASN A 54 -0.49 13.47 15.84
N LEU A 55 -0.58 12.73 14.73
CA LEU A 55 -0.68 11.27 14.73
C LEU A 55 0.66 10.54 14.84
N TYR A 56 1.78 11.26 14.73
CA TYR A 56 3.10 10.64 14.76
C TYR A 56 3.58 10.35 16.20
N THR A 57 3.28 11.22 17.15
CA THR A 57 3.75 11.10 18.54
C THR A 57 2.66 10.74 19.53
N ASN A 58 1.39 11.02 19.19
CA ASN A 58 0.26 10.79 20.09
C ASN A 58 -0.35 9.39 19.93
N SER A 59 -1.02 8.91 20.98
CA SER A 59 -1.70 7.60 20.99
C SER A 59 -2.95 7.61 20.11
N PHE A 60 -3.23 6.48 19.47
CA PHE A 60 -4.44 6.28 18.67
C PHE A 60 -5.63 5.83 19.54
N ASN A 61 -6.83 6.17 19.08
CA ASN A 61 -8.05 5.69 19.71
C ASN A 61 -8.34 4.23 19.30
N THR A 62 -8.14 3.29 20.20
CA THR A 62 -8.30 1.85 19.93
C THR A 62 -9.73 1.43 19.64
N ASN A 63 -10.74 2.15 20.18
CA ASN A 63 -12.15 1.89 19.90
C ASN A 63 -12.49 2.30 18.46
N ILE A 64 -12.07 3.48 18.03
CA ILE A 64 -12.22 3.93 16.65
C ILE A 64 -11.51 2.97 15.69
N ALA A 65 -10.28 2.60 15.98
CA ALA A 65 -9.52 1.62 15.22
C ALA A 65 -10.28 0.29 15.08
N SER A 66 -10.90 -0.20 16.18
CA SER A 66 -11.71 -1.42 16.16
C SER A 66 -12.95 -1.29 15.27
N ILE A 67 -13.69 -0.19 15.39
CA ILE A 67 -14.89 0.05 14.57
C ILE A 67 -14.53 0.16 13.09
N ALA A 68 -13.49 0.92 12.77
CA ALA A 68 -13.02 1.10 11.40
C ALA A 68 -12.49 -0.20 10.75
N PHE A 69 -12.07 -1.18 11.55
CA PHE A 69 -11.56 -2.46 11.09
C PHE A 69 -12.62 -3.57 11.03
N THR A 70 -13.64 -3.55 11.92
CA THR A 70 -14.62 -4.62 12.02
C THR A 70 -16.05 -4.21 11.69
N GLY A 71 -16.34 -2.90 11.64
CA GLY A 71 -17.69 -2.36 11.57
C GLY A 71 -18.43 -2.34 12.92
N TYR A 72 -17.86 -2.93 13.98
CA TYR A 72 -18.50 -3.11 15.27
C TYR A 72 -17.70 -2.46 16.42
N GLY A 73 -18.43 -1.99 17.43
CA GLY A 73 -17.87 -1.42 18.66
C GLY A 73 -18.77 -0.36 19.27
N SER A 74 -18.52 -0.03 20.53
CA SER A 74 -19.16 1.09 21.24
C SER A 74 -18.20 2.27 21.30
N TYR A 75 -18.75 3.48 21.14
CA TYR A 75 -18.01 4.71 21.25
C TYR A 75 -18.81 5.74 22.04
N THR A 76 -18.14 6.48 22.94
CA THR A 76 -18.70 7.64 23.61
C THR A 76 -17.96 8.90 23.16
N ARG A 77 -18.71 9.91 22.73
CA ARG A 77 -18.20 11.17 22.17
C ARG A 77 -17.28 11.97 23.11
N SER A 78 -17.38 11.70 24.42
CA SER A 78 -16.69 12.44 25.47
C SER A 78 -15.17 12.19 25.57
N SER A 79 -14.64 11.17 24.88
CA SER A 79 -13.21 10.81 24.93
C SER A 79 -12.50 10.95 23.57
N PHE A 80 -12.97 11.85 22.71
CA PHE A 80 -12.48 11.92 21.33
C PHE A 80 -11.04 12.44 21.25
N ARG A 81 -10.14 11.60 20.74
CA ARG A 81 -8.85 12.00 20.18
C ARG A 81 -8.89 11.71 18.68
N SER A 82 -8.22 12.53 17.87
CA SER A 82 -8.10 12.26 16.45
C SER A 82 -7.51 10.86 16.20
N SER A 83 -7.89 10.25 15.09
CA SER A 83 -7.47 8.89 14.73
C SER A 83 -7.04 8.88 13.26
N PRO A 84 -5.98 8.14 12.89
CA PRO A 84 -5.55 8.02 11.50
C PRO A 84 -6.63 7.39 10.61
N GLU A 85 -7.63 6.77 11.22
CA GLU A 85 -8.72 6.07 10.51
C GLU A 85 -9.56 7.01 9.63
N PHE A 86 -9.61 8.31 9.92
CA PHE A 86 -10.35 9.27 9.08
C PHE A 86 -9.71 9.51 7.72
N THR A 87 -8.40 9.42 7.63
CA THR A 87 -7.62 9.81 6.43
C THR A 87 -6.92 8.66 5.75
N THR A 88 -7.02 7.43 6.29
CA THR A 88 -6.42 6.23 5.71
C THR A 88 -7.19 5.78 4.47
N ASN A 89 -6.54 5.77 3.30
CA ASN A 89 -7.10 5.40 2.01
C ASN A 89 -7.18 3.88 1.77
N GLY A 90 -7.91 3.49 0.72
CA GLY A 90 -8.02 2.13 0.19
C GLY A 90 -9.27 1.38 0.66
N MET A 91 -9.72 0.39 -0.11
CA MET A 91 -11.00 -0.28 0.06
C MET A 91 -11.03 -1.30 1.21
N LEU A 92 -9.95 -2.02 1.45
CA LEU A 92 -9.90 -3.10 2.43
C LEU A 92 -10.00 -2.59 3.87
N ALA A 93 -10.51 -3.43 4.77
CA ALA A 93 -10.50 -3.15 6.20
C ALA A 93 -9.06 -3.04 6.70
N LYS A 94 -8.73 -1.88 7.26
CA LYS A 94 -7.38 -1.58 7.73
C LYS A 94 -7.41 -0.67 8.94
N SER A 95 -6.35 -0.74 9.74
CA SER A 95 -6.19 0.10 10.91
C SER A 95 -4.72 0.29 11.27
N TRP A 96 -4.41 1.50 11.71
CA TRP A 96 -3.11 1.82 12.28
C TRP A 96 -3.05 1.48 13.77
N ARG A 97 -1.97 0.87 14.19
CA ARG A 97 -1.77 0.47 15.58
C ARG A 97 -0.38 0.89 16.04
N ARG A 98 -0.29 1.37 17.28
CA ARG A 98 1.00 1.64 17.92
C ARG A 98 1.36 0.45 18.80
N ILE A 99 2.43 -0.27 18.43
CA ILE A 99 2.88 -1.49 19.11
C ILE A 99 4.36 -1.37 19.40
N LYS A 100 4.75 -1.44 20.68
CA LYS A 100 6.15 -1.35 21.12
C LYS A 100 6.89 -0.15 20.52
N GLY A 101 6.26 1.02 20.49
CA GLY A 101 6.80 2.25 19.95
C GLY A 101 6.71 2.42 18.43
N LYS A 102 6.42 1.35 17.68
CA LYS A 102 6.27 1.39 16.22
C LYS A 102 4.83 1.66 15.81
N VAL A 103 4.66 2.40 14.72
CA VAL A 103 3.35 2.62 14.08
C VAL A 103 3.21 1.64 12.94
N LEU A 104 2.28 0.69 13.08
CA LEU A 104 2.06 -0.41 12.15
C LEU A 104 0.67 -0.31 11.52
N LEU A 105 0.61 -0.42 10.19
CA LEU A 105 -0.64 -0.66 9.47
C LEU A 105 -0.99 -2.15 9.53
N TYR A 106 -2.23 -2.46 9.89
CA TYR A 106 -2.85 -3.77 9.78
C TYR A 106 -3.89 -3.70 8.66
N LYS A 107 -3.72 -4.48 7.60
CA LYS A 107 -4.59 -4.51 6.42
C LYS A 107 -5.07 -5.95 6.22
N SER A 108 -6.39 -6.19 6.29
CA SER A 108 -6.99 -7.50 6.02
C SER A 108 -7.16 -7.72 4.52
N GLY A 109 -7.48 -8.95 4.13
CA GLY A 109 -7.92 -9.25 2.77
C GLY A 109 -9.42 -9.00 2.58
N THR A 110 -9.88 -9.21 1.35
CA THR A 110 -11.31 -9.25 0.99
C THR A 110 -12.03 -10.38 1.71
N GLU A 111 -13.35 -10.29 1.81
CA GLU A 111 -14.22 -11.29 2.43
C GLU A 111 -15.43 -11.58 1.54
N GLY A 112 -16.01 -12.75 1.70
CA GLY A 112 -17.29 -13.09 1.08
C GLY A 112 -17.22 -13.87 -0.25
N PHE A 113 -16.03 -14.15 -0.79
CA PHE A 113 -15.84 -14.92 -2.01
C PHE A 113 -14.88 -16.08 -1.78
N ALA A 114 -15.00 -17.15 -2.60
CA ALA A 114 -14.18 -18.35 -2.48
C ALA A 114 -12.67 -18.09 -2.63
N ASN A 115 -12.29 -17.10 -3.45
CA ASN A 115 -10.92 -16.69 -3.73
C ASN A 115 -10.50 -15.43 -2.97
N SER A 116 -11.21 -15.05 -1.90
CA SER A 116 -10.90 -13.85 -1.11
C SER A 116 -9.92 -14.12 0.02
N GLY A 117 -9.33 -13.04 0.55
CA GLY A 117 -8.51 -13.09 1.77
C GLY A 117 -7.03 -13.41 1.56
N LEU A 118 -6.55 -13.47 0.33
CA LEU A 118 -5.15 -13.76 0.02
C LEU A 118 -4.26 -12.52 -0.14
N GLU A 119 -4.83 -11.31 -0.16
CA GLU A 119 -4.06 -10.05 -0.30
C GLU A 119 -3.00 -9.87 0.79
N PRO A 120 -3.22 -10.25 2.07
CA PRO A 120 -2.15 -10.20 3.08
C PRO A 120 -0.95 -11.08 2.74
N TYR A 121 -1.18 -12.24 2.13
CA TYR A 121 -0.12 -13.10 1.65
C TYR A 121 0.62 -12.48 0.46
N SER A 122 -0.11 -11.87 -0.49
CA SER A 122 0.51 -11.18 -1.62
C SER A 122 1.45 -10.07 -1.17
N GLU A 123 1.04 -9.21 -0.22
CA GLU A 123 1.91 -8.20 0.40
C GLU A 123 3.19 -8.82 0.99
N TYR A 124 3.02 -9.88 1.80
CA TYR A 124 4.14 -10.53 2.49
C TYR A 124 5.11 -11.20 1.53
N TYR A 125 4.60 -11.94 0.53
CA TYR A 125 5.46 -12.65 -0.42
C TYR A 125 6.04 -11.72 -1.48
N ALA A 126 5.32 -10.68 -1.92
CA ALA A 126 5.87 -9.63 -2.78
C ALA A 126 7.05 -8.92 -2.11
N SER A 127 7.00 -8.68 -0.80
CA SER A 127 8.15 -8.08 -0.09
C SER A 127 9.40 -8.97 -0.09
N GLN A 128 9.27 -10.31 -0.19
CA GLN A 128 10.42 -11.20 -0.34
C GLN A 128 11.04 -11.09 -1.75
N VAL A 129 10.22 -10.94 -2.79
CA VAL A 129 10.70 -10.68 -4.16
C VAL A 129 11.43 -9.34 -4.20
N ALA A 130 10.83 -8.28 -3.65
CA ALA A 130 11.46 -6.95 -3.57
C ALA A 130 12.81 -6.99 -2.83
N LYS A 131 12.89 -7.74 -1.72
CA LYS A 131 14.13 -7.95 -0.98
C LYS A 131 15.21 -8.64 -1.83
N THR A 132 14.84 -9.69 -2.57
CA THR A 132 15.77 -10.42 -3.43
C THR A 132 16.28 -9.55 -4.57
N MET A 133 15.42 -8.69 -5.12
CA MET A 133 15.79 -7.69 -6.12
C MET A 133 16.55 -6.48 -5.55
N GLU A 134 16.74 -6.39 -4.23
CA GLU A 134 17.38 -5.25 -3.55
C GLU A 134 16.74 -3.91 -3.92
N LEU A 135 15.41 -3.86 -3.83
CA LEU A 135 14.63 -2.66 -4.10
C LEU A 135 14.46 -1.80 -2.84
N HIS A 136 14.11 -0.54 -3.03
CA HIS A 136 13.62 0.33 -1.96
C HIS A 136 12.13 0.06 -1.73
N TYR A 137 11.77 -0.69 -0.70
CA TYR A 137 10.42 -1.20 -0.46
C TYR A 137 10.03 -1.18 1.02
N VAL A 138 8.73 -1.25 1.28
CA VAL A 138 8.17 -1.46 2.62
C VAL A 138 8.17 -2.95 2.94
N GLU A 139 8.79 -3.34 4.05
CA GLU A 139 8.78 -4.73 4.51
C GLU A 139 7.42 -5.10 5.12
N TYR A 140 6.87 -6.24 4.70
CA TYR A 140 5.60 -6.73 5.19
C TYR A 140 5.76 -7.98 6.05
N GLY A 141 5.01 -8.00 7.17
CA GLY A 141 4.81 -9.18 8.01
C GLY A 141 3.39 -9.70 7.92
N LEU A 142 3.14 -10.87 8.53
CA LEU A 142 1.80 -11.43 8.73
C LEU A 142 1.43 -11.45 10.21
N SER A 143 0.19 -11.07 10.52
CA SER A 143 -0.34 -11.10 11.88
C SER A 143 -1.85 -11.37 11.87
N LYS A 144 -2.44 -11.60 13.05
CA LYS A 144 -3.90 -11.59 13.22
C LYS A 144 -4.33 -10.45 14.13
N TRP A 145 -5.43 -9.79 13.75
CA TRP A 145 -6.10 -8.83 14.59
C TRP A 145 -7.61 -8.96 14.45
N LYS A 146 -8.32 -8.92 15.58
CA LYS A 146 -9.79 -9.10 15.59
C LYS A 146 -10.28 -10.34 14.82
N GLY A 147 -9.54 -11.44 14.90
CA GLY A 147 -9.84 -12.69 14.21
C GLY A 147 -9.44 -12.78 12.75
N LYS A 148 -9.10 -11.65 12.09
CA LYS A 148 -8.74 -11.60 10.65
C LYS A 148 -7.23 -11.68 10.45
N LEU A 149 -6.81 -12.40 9.41
CA LEU A 149 -5.42 -12.36 8.93
C LEU A 149 -5.14 -10.98 8.31
N CYS A 150 -3.98 -10.44 8.61
CA CYS A 150 -3.53 -9.13 8.12
C CYS A 150 -2.11 -9.20 7.61
N SER A 151 -1.83 -8.46 6.55
CA SER A 151 -0.49 -7.93 6.34
C SER A 151 -0.21 -6.81 7.33
N THR A 152 1.04 -6.67 7.72
CA THR A 152 1.49 -5.59 8.61
C THR A 152 2.74 -4.94 8.08
N CYS A 153 2.79 -3.63 8.07
CA CYS A 153 3.97 -2.87 7.69
C CYS A 153 4.18 -1.66 8.58
N GLU A 154 5.42 -1.21 8.71
CA GLU A 154 5.77 -0.03 9.47
C GLU A 154 5.50 1.25 8.65
N LEU A 155 5.11 2.31 9.32
CA LEU A 155 4.94 3.62 8.73
C LEU A 155 6.28 4.15 8.20
N PHE A 156 6.32 4.61 6.96
CA PHE A 156 7.54 5.14 6.32
C PHE A 156 7.63 6.68 6.28
N THR A 157 6.56 7.38 6.69
CA THR A 157 6.53 8.83 6.89
C THR A 157 6.88 9.21 8.35
N SER A 158 7.17 10.47 8.60
CA SER A 158 7.50 10.99 9.93
C SER A 158 7.12 12.47 10.07
N LEU A 159 7.42 13.09 11.22
CA LEU A 159 7.33 14.54 11.36
C LEU A 159 8.24 15.31 10.39
N ASP A 160 9.33 14.68 9.94
CA ASP A 160 10.32 15.33 9.06
C ASP A 160 10.03 15.07 7.57
N LYS A 161 9.27 14.01 7.24
CA LYS A 161 9.02 13.62 5.85
C LYS A 161 7.60 13.15 5.60
N SER A 162 7.00 13.72 4.56
CA SER A 162 5.66 13.42 4.06
C SER A 162 5.71 12.58 2.80
N PHE A 163 4.61 11.89 2.49
CA PHE A 163 4.39 11.18 1.24
C PHE A 163 3.37 11.93 0.37
N ILE A 164 3.74 12.17 -0.89
CA ILE A 164 2.82 12.68 -1.91
C ILE A 164 2.63 11.63 -3.00
N PRO A 165 1.40 11.12 -3.19
CA PRO A 165 1.09 10.25 -4.33
C PRO A 165 1.36 10.96 -5.65
N ILE A 166 1.90 10.24 -6.65
CA ILE A 166 2.25 10.86 -7.94
C ILE A 166 1.04 11.47 -8.65
N GLY A 167 -0.16 10.91 -8.48
CA GLY A 167 -1.40 11.46 -9.01
C GLY A 167 -1.81 12.82 -8.42
N ARG A 168 -1.13 13.31 -7.38
CA ARG A 168 -1.27 14.68 -6.89
C ARG A 168 -0.38 15.66 -7.66
N LEU A 169 0.72 15.19 -8.21
CA LEU A 169 1.71 16.00 -8.93
C LEU A 169 1.46 15.98 -10.45
N VAL A 170 1.21 14.80 -11.02
CA VAL A 170 0.93 14.62 -12.45
C VAL A 170 -0.57 14.34 -12.63
N LYS A 171 -1.31 15.31 -13.19
CA LYS A 171 -2.79 15.24 -13.29
C LYS A 171 -3.30 14.64 -14.59
N THR A 172 -2.51 14.72 -15.65
CA THR A 172 -2.88 14.33 -17.02
C THR A 172 -1.71 13.70 -17.72
N GLY A 173 -1.93 13.01 -18.85
CA GLY A 173 -0.89 12.42 -19.69
C GLY A 173 -0.47 11.00 -19.30
N GLY A 174 -1.13 10.38 -18.33
CA GLY A 174 -0.94 8.96 -18.00
C GLY A 174 0.48 8.62 -17.54
N ILE A 175 0.87 7.35 -17.75
CA ILE A 175 2.15 6.82 -17.28
C ILE A 175 3.35 7.50 -17.99
N GLU A 176 3.20 7.95 -19.22
CA GLU A 176 4.27 8.64 -19.97
C GLU A 176 4.60 10.00 -19.36
N ALA A 177 3.60 10.76 -18.94
CA ALA A 177 3.81 12.02 -18.22
C ALA A 177 4.47 11.79 -16.86
N VAL A 178 4.08 10.71 -16.16
CA VAL A 178 4.72 10.30 -14.91
C VAL A 178 6.18 9.92 -15.14
N ARG A 179 6.48 9.14 -16.17
CA ARG A 179 7.84 8.75 -16.54
C ARG A 179 8.72 9.98 -16.82
N SER A 180 8.22 10.90 -17.63
CA SER A 180 8.93 12.16 -17.93
C SER A 180 9.15 13.01 -16.69
N TYR A 181 8.18 13.03 -15.79
CA TYR A 181 8.31 13.74 -14.52
C TYR A 181 9.41 13.14 -13.62
N TYR A 182 9.44 11.81 -13.44
CA TYR A 182 10.52 11.15 -12.70
C TYR A 182 11.90 11.40 -13.33
N GLN A 183 11.97 11.38 -14.67
CA GLN A 183 13.21 11.68 -15.41
C GLN A 183 13.68 13.11 -15.17
N SER A 184 12.76 14.09 -15.09
CA SER A 184 13.09 15.49 -14.80
C SER A 184 13.61 15.73 -13.37
N LEU A 185 13.32 14.84 -12.43
CA LEU A 185 13.84 14.89 -11.06
C LEU A 185 15.26 14.35 -10.92
N GLY A 186 15.77 13.66 -11.94
CA GLY A 186 17.13 13.13 -12.01
C GLY A 186 17.21 11.61 -12.11
N GLU A 187 18.39 11.12 -12.46
CA GLU A 187 18.62 9.71 -12.82
C GLU A 187 18.21 8.73 -11.71
N ASN A 188 18.53 9.03 -10.45
CA ASN A 188 18.16 8.12 -9.35
C ASN A 188 16.63 7.96 -9.21
N PHE A 189 15.88 9.05 -9.37
CA PHE A 189 14.41 9.00 -9.34
C PHE A 189 13.87 8.18 -10.51
N TYR A 190 14.40 8.38 -11.69
CA TYR A 190 14.03 7.64 -12.88
C TYR A 190 14.30 6.14 -12.72
N GLN A 191 15.49 5.77 -12.25
CA GLN A 191 15.87 4.38 -12.08
C GLN A 191 15.03 3.66 -11.02
N GLU A 192 14.69 4.29 -9.90
CA GLU A 192 13.79 3.69 -8.89
C GLU A 192 12.36 3.54 -9.43
N PHE A 193 11.90 4.47 -10.27
CA PHE A 193 10.61 4.33 -10.95
C PHE A 193 10.60 3.12 -11.90
N ILE A 194 11.65 2.93 -12.71
CA ILE A 194 11.77 1.75 -13.58
C ILE A 194 11.91 0.47 -12.76
N ASP A 195 12.68 0.48 -11.67
CA ASP A 195 12.79 -0.65 -10.74
C ASP A 195 11.40 -1.09 -10.22
N MET A 196 10.53 -0.14 -9.88
CA MET A 196 9.15 -0.41 -9.45
C MET A 196 8.31 -1.04 -10.57
N LEU A 197 8.38 -0.53 -11.79
CA LEU A 197 7.64 -1.10 -12.93
C LEU A 197 8.11 -2.52 -13.27
N VAL A 198 9.43 -2.77 -13.23
CA VAL A 198 10.00 -4.12 -13.40
C VAL A 198 9.52 -5.06 -12.32
N PHE A 199 9.50 -4.61 -11.08
CA PHE A 199 8.98 -5.38 -9.96
C PHE A 199 7.49 -5.73 -10.15
N ASP A 200 6.66 -4.75 -10.52
CA ASP A 200 5.24 -4.98 -10.79
C ASP A 200 5.02 -5.98 -11.95
N ALA A 201 5.88 -5.95 -12.96
CA ALA A 201 5.86 -6.92 -14.05
C ALA A 201 6.24 -8.33 -13.61
N VAL A 202 7.13 -8.47 -12.65
CA VAL A 202 7.53 -9.77 -12.08
C VAL A 202 6.41 -10.35 -11.22
N ILE A 203 5.83 -9.56 -10.31
CA ILE A 203 4.81 -10.01 -9.37
C ILE A 203 3.38 -9.95 -9.91
N LEU A 204 3.19 -9.44 -11.14
CA LEU A 204 1.89 -9.21 -11.78
C LEU A 204 0.97 -8.34 -10.90
N ASN A 205 1.46 -7.16 -10.53
CA ASN A 205 0.70 -6.22 -9.71
C ASN A 205 -0.30 -5.44 -10.57
N GLU A 206 -1.56 -5.76 -10.44
CA GLU A 206 -2.65 -5.16 -11.23
C GLU A 206 -3.13 -3.81 -10.70
N ASP A 207 -2.69 -3.37 -9.51
CA ASP A 207 -3.24 -2.20 -8.81
C ASP A 207 -2.20 -1.07 -8.55
N ARG A 208 -1.13 -0.98 -9.36
CA ARG A 208 -0.20 0.14 -9.28
C ARG A 208 -0.79 1.41 -9.88
N HIS A 209 -1.91 1.89 -9.34
CA HIS A 209 -2.49 3.17 -9.70
C HIS A 209 -1.69 4.33 -9.10
N PHE A 210 -1.88 5.55 -9.60
CA PHE A 210 -1.12 6.75 -9.23
C PHE A 210 -1.30 7.22 -7.77
N GLY A 211 -2.08 6.53 -6.98
CA GLY A 211 -2.18 6.68 -5.53
C GLY A 211 -1.22 5.79 -4.73
N ASN A 212 -0.71 4.71 -5.35
CA ASN A 212 0.08 3.64 -4.69
C ASN A 212 1.59 3.79 -4.91
N PHE A 213 2.05 4.91 -5.42
CA PHE A 213 3.46 5.30 -5.48
C PHE A 213 3.59 6.82 -5.58
N GLY A 214 4.77 7.35 -5.35
CA GLY A 214 5.00 8.80 -5.37
C GLY A 214 6.34 9.18 -4.76
N LEU A 215 6.35 10.32 -4.10
CA LEU A 215 7.58 10.97 -3.65
C LEU A 215 7.53 11.30 -2.16
N LEU A 216 8.69 11.32 -1.54
CA LEU A 216 8.91 11.82 -0.19
C LEU A 216 9.30 13.29 -0.26
N ILE A 217 8.75 14.06 0.66
CA ILE A 217 8.96 15.51 0.79
C ILE A 217 9.49 15.80 2.19
N ASP A 218 10.51 16.62 2.27
CA ASP A 218 11.00 17.20 3.51
C ASP A 218 9.99 18.24 4.03
N ASN A 219 9.49 18.05 5.26
CA ASN A 219 8.43 18.89 5.84
C ASN A 219 8.88 20.29 6.26
N GLN A 220 10.17 20.51 6.39
CA GLN A 220 10.72 21.82 6.74
C GLN A 220 10.94 22.70 5.51
N THR A 221 11.43 22.10 4.44
CA THR A 221 11.81 22.81 3.20
C THR A 221 10.78 22.70 2.08
N ASN A 222 9.80 21.79 2.20
CA ASN A 222 8.85 21.41 1.16
C ASN A 222 9.50 20.92 -0.15
N LYS A 223 10.75 20.43 -0.07
CA LYS A 223 11.46 19.90 -1.24
C LYS A 223 11.26 18.39 -1.37
N ILE A 224 11.19 17.93 -2.62
CA ILE A 224 11.24 16.50 -2.95
C ILE A 224 12.63 15.99 -2.59
N ILE A 225 12.71 14.89 -1.84
CA ILE A 225 13.97 14.33 -1.31
C ILE A 225 14.27 12.93 -1.84
N ALA A 226 13.27 12.12 -2.15
CA ALA A 226 13.45 10.76 -2.65
C ALA A 226 12.16 10.21 -3.29
N PRO A 227 12.22 9.15 -4.11
CA PRO A 227 11.08 8.28 -4.36
C PRO A 227 10.58 7.64 -3.06
N ALA A 228 9.26 7.44 -2.94
CA ALA A 228 8.72 6.67 -1.84
C ALA A 228 9.09 5.19 -1.99
N PRO A 229 9.27 4.44 -0.87
CA PRO A 229 9.47 2.99 -0.96
C PRO A 229 8.27 2.33 -1.65
N ILE A 230 8.49 1.22 -2.35
CA ILE A 230 7.42 0.43 -2.99
C ILE A 230 6.52 -0.15 -1.90
N PHE A 231 5.20 0.09 -1.98
CA PHE A 231 4.19 -0.39 -1.05
C PHE A 231 2.89 -0.76 -1.77
N ASP A 232 1.94 -1.34 -1.05
CA ASP A 232 0.61 -1.73 -1.53
C ASP A 232 0.66 -2.70 -2.73
N ASN A 233 1.10 -3.93 -2.44
CA ASN A 233 1.24 -5.02 -3.41
C ASN A 233 0.17 -6.11 -3.22
N GLY A 234 -0.97 -5.78 -2.61
CA GLY A 234 -2.01 -6.75 -2.26
C GLY A 234 -2.65 -7.42 -3.46
N LEU A 235 -2.80 -6.70 -4.57
CA LEU A 235 -3.35 -7.23 -5.83
C LEU A 235 -2.23 -7.71 -6.77
N SER A 236 -1.36 -8.56 -6.25
CA SER A 236 -0.26 -9.19 -6.98
C SER A 236 -0.22 -10.70 -6.75
N LEU A 237 0.76 -11.38 -7.32
CA LEU A 237 1.01 -12.81 -7.13
C LEU A 237 -0.27 -13.66 -7.33
N LEU A 238 -1.08 -13.29 -8.32
CA LEU A 238 -2.31 -13.98 -8.68
C LEU A 238 -3.21 -14.23 -7.45
N CYS A 239 -3.39 -13.20 -6.59
CA CYS A 239 -4.07 -13.35 -5.30
C CYS A 239 -5.50 -13.91 -5.41
N TYR A 240 -6.20 -13.67 -6.52
CA TYR A 240 -7.54 -14.18 -6.79
C TYR A 240 -7.58 -15.47 -7.62
N ALA A 241 -6.44 -16.00 -8.04
CA ALA A 241 -6.40 -17.27 -8.77
C ALA A 241 -6.87 -18.43 -7.88
N MET A 242 -7.76 -19.25 -8.41
CA MET A 242 -8.21 -20.51 -7.80
C MET A 242 -7.28 -21.66 -8.18
N GLU A 243 -7.42 -22.83 -7.57
CA GLU A 243 -6.57 -23.99 -7.87
C GLU A 243 -6.66 -24.42 -9.35
N ASP A 244 -7.82 -24.27 -9.98
CA ASP A 244 -8.01 -24.59 -11.38
C ASP A 244 -7.29 -23.63 -12.33
N ASP A 245 -7.16 -22.36 -11.96
CA ASP A 245 -6.41 -21.37 -12.75
C ASP A 245 -4.92 -21.74 -12.85
N PHE A 246 -4.37 -22.39 -11.83
CA PHE A 246 -3.00 -22.88 -11.86
C PHE A 246 -2.77 -24.10 -12.76
N LYS A 247 -3.82 -24.79 -13.23
CA LYS A 247 -3.68 -25.87 -14.22
C LYS A 247 -3.37 -25.32 -15.61
N ASN A 248 -3.82 -24.09 -15.90
CA ASN A 248 -3.57 -23.34 -17.15
C ASN A 248 -3.08 -21.92 -16.84
N PHE A 249 -2.07 -21.82 -15.96
CA PHE A 249 -1.66 -20.53 -15.42
C PHE A 249 -1.13 -19.55 -16.49
N ASN A 250 -0.57 -20.02 -17.61
CA ASN A 250 -0.15 -19.13 -18.69
C ASN A 250 -1.34 -18.34 -19.26
N ASN A 251 -2.46 -19.00 -19.55
CA ASN A 251 -3.66 -18.33 -20.02
C ASN A 251 -4.20 -17.34 -18.94
N TYR A 252 -4.13 -17.71 -17.68
CA TYR A 252 -4.55 -16.83 -16.59
C TYR A 252 -3.64 -15.59 -16.50
N ILE A 253 -2.33 -15.74 -16.62
CA ILE A 253 -1.36 -14.63 -16.62
C ILE A 253 -1.60 -13.67 -17.78
N GLU A 254 -1.90 -14.17 -18.99
CA GLU A 254 -2.18 -13.35 -20.16
C GLU A 254 -3.39 -12.44 -20.00
N THR A 255 -4.33 -12.79 -19.11
CA THR A 255 -5.48 -11.95 -18.79
C THR A 255 -5.17 -10.85 -17.74
N ARG A 256 -3.99 -10.89 -17.12
CA ARG A 256 -3.59 -9.91 -16.10
C ARG A 256 -3.00 -8.66 -16.74
N GLN A 257 -3.49 -7.50 -16.33
CA GLN A 257 -3.05 -6.23 -16.90
C GLN A 257 -2.68 -5.23 -15.81
N PRO A 258 -1.65 -4.41 -16.02
CA PRO A 258 -1.30 -3.33 -15.10
C PRO A 258 -2.36 -2.21 -15.14
N ALA A 259 -2.51 -1.49 -14.03
CA ALA A 259 -3.51 -0.42 -13.89
C ALA A 259 -3.30 0.79 -14.84
N SER A 260 -2.07 1.01 -15.33
CA SER A 260 -1.70 2.29 -15.96
C SER A 260 -1.15 2.15 -17.39
N TYR A 261 -0.96 0.93 -17.90
CA TYR A 261 -0.48 0.63 -19.27
C TYR A 261 -1.02 -0.74 -19.72
N GLN A 262 -0.75 -1.15 -20.97
CA GLN A 262 -1.47 -2.29 -21.56
C GLN A 262 -0.88 -3.67 -21.25
N ASP A 263 0.45 -3.78 -21.19
CA ASP A 263 1.13 -5.07 -21.03
C ASP A 263 2.38 -4.92 -20.18
N PHE A 264 2.53 -5.82 -19.20
CA PHE A 264 3.63 -5.78 -18.23
C PHE A 264 5.02 -5.89 -18.89
N ILE A 265 5.21 -6.86 -19.79
CA ILE A 265 6.51 -7.14 -20.40
C ILE A 265 6.79 -6.16 -21.53
N ALA A 266 5.83 -6.00 -22.44
CA ALA A 266 6.03 -5.17 -23.64
C ALA A 266 6.34 -3.72 -23.29
N TYR A 267 5.74 -3.20 -22.22
CA TYR A 267 6.00 -1.83 -21.76
C TYR A 267 7.33 -1.69 -21.03
N VAL A 268 7.63 -2.61 -20.12
CA VAL A 268 8.74 -2.46 -19.17
C VAL A 268 10.09 -2.87 -19.76
N LYS A 269 10.12 -3.95 -20.54
CA LYS A 269 11.35 -4.53 -21.09
C LYS A 269 12.21 -3.53 -21.89
N PRO A 270 11.66 -2.67 -22.77
CA PRO A 270 12.44 -1.65 -23.48
C PRO A 270 13.04 -0.55 -22.58
N LEU A 271 12.50 -0.38 -21.35
CA LEU A 271 12.97 0.62 -20.39
C LEU A 271 14.09 0.10 -19.49
N MET A 272 14.33 -1.22 -19.49
CA MET A 272 15.34 -1.86 -18.64
C MET A 272 16.75 -1.61 -19.16
N ASN A 273 17.65 -1.29 -18.25
CA ASN A 273 19.09 -1.28 -18.50
C ASN A 273 19.81 -2.42 -17.75
N SER A 274 21.13 -2.43 -17.70
CA SER A 274 21.94 -3.44 -17.01
C SER A 274 21.58 -3.55 -15.51
N ARG A 275 21.26 -2.44 -14.84
CA ARG A 275 20.86 -2.40 -13.41
C ARG A 275 19.62 -3.26 -13.16
N GLN A 276 18.54 -3.04 -13.92
CA GLN A 276 17.30 -3.81 -13.76
C GLN A 276 17.50 -5.28 -14.14
N LYS A 277 18.23 -5.55 -15.22
CA LYS A 277 18.53 -6.93 -15.65
C LYS A 277 19.30 -7.69 -14.57
N GLU A 278 20.24 -7.05 -13.88
CA GLU A 278 20.98 -7.66 -12.77
C GLU A 278 20.07 -8.03 -11.58
N LYS A 279 19.16 -7.11 -11.22
CA LYS A 279 18.14 -7.37 -10.18
C LYS A 279 17.22 -8.53 -10.55
N VAL A 280 16.76 -8.59 -11.80
CA VAL A 280 15.89 -9.66 -12.30
C VAL A 280 16.60 -11.01 -12.34
N ARG A 281 17.89 -11.07 -12.71
CA ARG A 281 18.68 -12.33 -12.70
C ARG A 281 18.67 -13.04 -11.35
N LYS A 282 18.57 -12.30 -10.24
CA LYS A 282 18.49 -12.87 -8.89
C LYS A 282 17.23 -13.70 -8.65
N LEU A 283 16.24 -13.60 -9.55
CA LEU A 283 14.98 -14.32 -9.46
C LEU A 283 14.93 -15.62 -10.28
N LEU A 284 15.96 -15.94 -11.05
CA LEU A 284 15.99 -17.16 -11.90
C LEU A 284 15.91 -18.45 -11.08
N ASP A 285 16.41 -18.43 -9.85
CA ASP A 285 16.31 -19.54 -8.89
C ASP A 285 15.69 -19.08 -7.57
N PHE A 286 14.63 -18.29 -7.65
CA PHE A 286 13.97 -17.70 -6.51
C PHE A 286 13.04 -18.68 -5.82
N HIS A 287 13.12 -18.76 -4.48
CA HIS A 287 12.23 -19.54 -3.64
C HIS A 287 11.68 -18.73 -2.47
N PHE A 288 10.40 -18.89 -2.19
CA PHE A 288 9.77 -18.25 -1.04
C PHE A 288 10.11 -18.93 0.28
N LYS A 289 10.33 -18.12 1.32
CA LYS A 289 10.35 -18.58 2.70
C LYS A 289 8.94 -18.54 3.28
N ASN A 290 8.32 -19.70 3.51
CA ASN A 290 6.98 -19.77 4.07
C ASN A 290 6.99 -19.32 5.54
N GLN A 291 5.96 -18.60 5.93
CA GLN A 291 5.81 -18.13 7.30
C GLN A 291 5.41 -19.29 8.23
N SER A 292 6.00 -19.35 9.44
CA SER A 292 5.81 -20.51 10.34
C SER A 292 4.39 -20.61 10.89
N LYS A 293 3.78 -19.46 11.25
CA LYS A 293 2.48 -19.38 11.94
C LYS A 293 1.29 -19.25 10.99
N TYR A 294 1.45 -18.49 9.92
CA TYR A 294 0.40 -18.20 8.93
C TYR A 294 0.86 -18.72 7.57
N ARG A 295 0.72 -20.03 7.37
CA ARG A 295 1.26 -20.69 6.18
C ARG A 295 0.32 -20.58 5.00
N LEU A 296 0.85 -20.22 3.84
CA LEU A 296 0.24 -20.49 2.56
C LEU A 296 0.53 -21.94 2.15
N SER A 297 -0.34 -22.56 1.35
CA SER A 297 -0.12 -23.94 0.91
C SER A 297 1.20 -24.07 0.13
N LYS A 298 1.93 -25.17 0.36
CA LYS A 298 3.20 -25.42 -0.33
C LYS A 298 3.02 -25.50 -1.86
N ASN A 299 1.89 -26.10 -2.30
CA ASN A 299 1.58 -26.20 -3.72
C ASN A 299 1.44 -24.80 -4.35
N ARG A 300 0.65 -23.91 -3.73
CA ARG A 300 0.47 -22.54 -4.22
C ARG A 300 1.80 -21.79 -4.26
N LEU A 301 2.63 -21.89 -3.21
CA LEU A 301 3.95 -21.24 -3.21
C LEU A 301 4.82 -21.72 -4.36
N LYS A 302 4.88 -23.05 -4.60
CA LYS A 302 5.64 -23.61 -5.71
C LYS A 302 5.16 -23.09 -7.07
N GLN A 303 3.84 -22.97 -7.26
CA GLN A 303 3.30 -22.39 -8.49
C GLN A 303 3.69 -20.92 -8.65
N LEU A 304 3.63 -20.13 -7.58
CA LEU A 304 4.05 -18.73 -7.60
C LEU A 304 5.56 -18.57 -7.86
N GLU A 305 6.41 -19.48 -7.34
CA GLU A 305 7.84 -19.51 -7.66
C GLU A 305 8.07 -19.71 -9.16
N ILE A 306 7.37 -20.66 -9.78
CA ILE A 306 7.43 -20.91 -11.23
C ILE A 306 7.02 -19.63 -11.99
N VAL A 307 5.94 -18.96 -11.58
CA VAL A 307 5.51 -17.70 -12.20
C VAL A 307 6.61 -16.64 -12.11
N ILE A 308 7.20 -16.41 -10.93
CA ILE A 308 8.28 -15.44 -10.75
C ILE A 308 9.48 -15.74 -11.65
N GLN A 309 9.92 -17.00 -11.69
CA GLN A 309 11.06 -17.43 -12.50
C GLN A 309 10.78 -17.25 -14.00
N GLN A 310 9.60 -17.63 -14.48
CA GLN A 310 9.21 -17.44 -15.88
C GLN A 310 9.10 -15.95 -16.27
N ARG A 311 8.54 -15.12 -15.39
CA ARG A 311 8.50 -13.67 -15.61
C ARG A 311 9.91 -13.08 -15.67
N ALA A 312 10.82 -13.55 -14.83
CA ALA A 312 12.22 -13.14 -14.87
C ALA A 312 12.88 -13.51 -16.20
N VAL A 313 12.68 -14.73 -16.71
CA VAL A 313 13.18 -15.16 -18.02
C VAL A 313 12.62 -14.24 -19.11
N SER A 314 11.28 -14.02 -19.17
CA SER A 314 10.64 -13.18 -20.19
C SER A 314 11.15 -11.74 -20.22
N LEU A 315 11.59 -11.20 -19.07
CA LEU A 315 12.18 -9.85 -19.00
C LEU A 315 13.66 -9.81 -19.45
N LEU A 316 14.36 -10.94 -19.38
CA LEU A 316 15.80 -11.02 -19.70
C LEU A 316 16.06 -11.39 -21.17
N ASP A 317 15.19 -12.19 -21.78
CA ASP A 317 15.25 -12.56 -23.21
C ASP A 317 15.11 -11.35 -24.14
#